data_387ada6bfdc9b387a529ce99ed70439f
#
_entry.id   387ada6bfdc9b387a529ce99ed70439f
#
_cell.length_a   1.000
_cell.length_b   1.000
_cell.length_c   1.000
_cell.angle_alpha   90.00
_cell.angle_beta   90.00
_cell.angle_gamma   90.00
#
_symmetry.space_group_name_H-M   'P 1'
#
loop_
_entity.id
_entity.type
_entity.pdbx_description
1 polymer ?
#
loop_
_entity_poly.entity_id
_entity_poly.type
_entity_poly.pdbx_seq_one_letter_code
_entity_poly.pdbx_strand_id
1 'polypeptide(L)'
;MKKMLVAYDGSDASKKAIEMILKCANKEDEVTLLTVVPAELSESSFTKMLLPTIDLSAYVKSGSFKEKAKESLSKIAKQIETEVSKVNIVAEDGDPADEILITAKKYESDIIIVGYKGYGKEGRFLLGSVTDKVVRHASVSVMVVR
;
A
#
# COMPACT_ATOMS: atom_id res chain seq x y z
N MET A 1 22.07 1.37 2.41
CA MET A 1 20.72 1.33 3.00
C MET A 1 19.78 2.13 2.14
N LYS A 2 18.72 1.52 1.66
CA LYS A 2 17.62 2.18 0.94
C LYS A 2 16.36 2.17 1.81
N LYS A 3 15.58 3.23 1.73
CA LYS A 3 14.27 3.31 2.36
C LYS A 3 13.20 3.18 1.28
N MET A 4 12.44 2.11 1.30
CA MET A 4 11.44 1.77 0.29
C MET A 4 10.04 1.90 0.87
N LEU A 5 9.15 2.62 0.18
CA LEU A 5 7.73 2.65 0.51
C LEU A 5 6.96 1.79 -0.49
N VAL A 6 6.13 0.89 0.02
CA VAL A 6 5.24 0.05 -0.80
C VAL A 6 3.80 0.34 -0.45
N ALA A 7 3.03 0.74 -1.46
CA ALA A 7 1.59 0.89 -1.33
C ALA A 7 0.90 -0.46 -1.61
N TYR A 8 0.12 -0.91 -0.65
CA TYR A 8 -0.60 -2.18 -0.70
C TYR A 8 -2.10 -1.97 -0.50
N ASP A 9 -2.89 -2.45 -1.44
CA ASP A 9 -4.36 -2.40 -1.40
C ASP A 9 -5.02 -3.79 -1.50
N GLY A 10 -4.23 -4.84 -1.51
CA GLY A 10 -4.70 -6.22 -1.66
C GLY A 10 -4.94 -6.66 -3.11
N SER A 11 -4.80 -5.77 -4.09
CA SER A 11 -4.89 -6.11 -5.51
C SER A 11 -3.74 -7.03 -5.93
N ASP A 12 -3.90 -7.75 -7.05
CA ASP A 12 -2.86 -8.62 -7.58
C ASP A 12 -1.58 -7.84 -7.93
N ALA A 13 -1.72 -6.63 -8.45
CA ALA A 13 -0.60 -5.75 -8.75
C ALA A 13 0.16 -5.34 -7.48
N SER A 14 -0.55 -5.01 -6.39
CA SER A 14 0.12 -4.68 -5.12
C SER A 14 0.78 -5.90 -4.47
N LYS A 15 0.23 -7.10 -4.63
CA LYS A 15 0.88 -8.35 -4.20
C LYS A 15 2.20 -8.58 -4.96
N LYS A 16 2.21 -8.34 -6.27
CA LYS A 16 3.44 -8.39 -7.08
C LYS A 16 4.45 -7.33 -6.66
N ALA A 17 3.99 -6.16 -6.20
CA ALA A 17 4.88 -5.14 -5.64
C ALA A 17 5.60 -5.65 -4.37
N ILE A 18 4.91 -6.40 -3.51
CA ILE A 18 5.52 -7.06 -2.36
C ILE A 18 6.56 -8.11 -2.80
N GLU A 19 6.23 -8.95 -3.79
CA GLU A 19 7.18 -9.93 -4.33
C GLU A 19 8.43 -9.25 -4.92
N MET A 20 8.27 -8.08 -5.52
CA MET A 20 9.39 -7.30 -6.04
C MET A 20 10.34 -6.85 -4.93
N ILE A 21 9.79 -6.44 -3.77
CA ILE A 21 10.62 -6.12 -2.60
C ILE A 21 11.49 -7.30 -2.20
N LEU A 22 10.92 -8.50 -2.10
CA LEU A 22 11.66 -9.71 -1.72
C LEU A 22 12.81 -10.03 -2.70
N LYS A 23 12.70 -9.57 -3.95
CA LYS A 23 13.74 -9.75 -4.96
C LYS A 23 14.83 -8.66 -4.95
N CYS A 24 14.48 -7.46 -4.52
CA CYS A 24 15.31 -6.26 -4.68
C CYS A 24 15.89 -5.71 -3.37
N ALA A 25 15.31 -6.08 -2.23
CA ALA A 25 15.73 -5.60 -0.92
C ALA A 25 16.98 -6.33 -0.43
N ASN A 26 17.76 -5.62 0.36
CA ASN A 26 18.94 -6.15 1.05
C ASN A 26 18.75 -6.04 2.56
N LYS A 27 19.53 -6.80 3.30
CA LYS A 27 19.48 -6.84 4.78
C LYS A 27 19.65 -5.48 5.48
N GLU A 28 20.22 -4.52 4.81
CA GLU A 28 20.42 -3.16 5.36
C GLU A 28 19.29 -2.20 5.04
N ASP A 29 18.33 -2.60 4.16
CA ASP A 29 17.27 -1.72 3.69
C ASP A 29 16.12 -1.64 4.71
N GLU A 30 15.38 -0.53 4.67
CA GLU A 30 14.14 -0.35 5.41
C GLU A 30 12.94 -0.36 4.46
N VAL A 31 11.86 -1.01 4.87
CA VAL A 31 10.61 -1.05 4.11
C VAL A 31 9.48 -0.45 4.94
N THR A 32 8.73 0.46 4.33
CA THR A 32 7.47 0.97 4.86
C THR A 32 6.32 0.39 4.05
N LEU A 33 5.50 -0.41 4.68
CA LEU A 33 4.26 -0.94 4.11
C LEU A 33 3.11 0.01 4.43
N LEU A 34 2.45 0.52 3.40
CA LEU A 34 1.34 1.46 3.54
C LEU A 34 0.06 0.89 2.93
N THR A 35 -1.02 0.93 3.69
CA THR A 35 -2.39 0.80 3.19
C THR A 35 -3.13 2.09 3.46
N VAL A 36 -3.79 2.62 2.43
CA VAL A 36 -4.65 3.79 2.55
C VAL A 36 -6.10 3.37 2.43
N VAL A 37 -6.89 3.73 3.43
CA VAL A 37 -8.35 3.57 3.41
C VAL A 37 -8.94 4.82 2.76
N PRO A 38 -9.52 4.72 1.53
CA PRO A 38 -10.07 5.89 0.87
C PRO A 38 -11.23 6.48 1.67
N ALA A 39 -11.12 7.75 2.04
CA ALA A 39 -12.15 8.46 2.83
C ALA A 39 -13.49 8.58 2.07
N GLU A 40 -13.44 8.58 0.74
CA GLU A 40 -14.61 8.68 -0.14
C GLU A 40 -15.39 7.38 -0.28
N LEU A 41 -14.75 6.24 -0.06
CA LEU A 41 -15.46 4.97 -0.02
C LEU A 41 -16.19 4.92 1.31
N SER A 42 -17.52 4.87 1.26
CA SER A 42 -18.25 4.48 2.45
C SER A 42 -17.60 3.23 3.00
N GLU A 43 -17.46 3.15 4.29
CA GLU A 43 -16.89 1.99 4.98
C GLU A 43 -17.40 0.67 4.39
N SER A 44 -18.68 0.64 4.00
CA SER A 44 -19.30 -0.52 3.34
C SER A 44 -18.71 -0.89 1.98
N SER A 45 -18.35 0.09 1.15
CA SER A 45 -17.79 -0.17 -0.18
C SER A 45 -16.36 -0.70 -0.12
N PHE A 46 -15.56 -0.10 0.76
CA PHE A 46 -14.19 -0.55 1.00
C PHE A 46 -14.14 -1.98 1.52
N THR A 47 -15.00 -2.28 2.49
CA THR A 47 -15.04 -3.62 3.09
C THR A 47 -15.54 -4.68 2.12
N LYS A 48 -16.51 -4.35 1.24
CA LYS A 48 -16.94 -5.25 0.17
C LYS A 48 -15.84 -5.56 -0.84
N MET A 49 -14.95 -4.61 -1.11
CA MET A 49 -13.82 -4.82 -2.01
C MET A 49 -12.73 -5.72 -1.41
N LEU A 50 -12.35 -5.46 -0.16
CA LEU A 50 -11.23 -6.14 0.47
C LEU A 50 -11.62 -7.39 1.26
N LEU A 51 -12.85 -7.43 1.79
CA LEU A 51 -13.29 -8.47 2.72
C LEU A 51 -14.73 -8.91 2.42
N PRO A 52 -14.99 -9.53 1.26
CA PRO A 52 -16.36 -9.83 0.80
C PRO A 52 -17.15 -10.79 1.71
N THR A 53 -16.50 -11.44 2.67
CA THR A 53 -17.11 -12.45 3.53
C THR A 53 -17.26 -12.04 5.00
N ILE A 54 -16.94 -10.78 5.35
CA ILE A 54 -16.93 -10.33 6.75
C ILE A 54 -18.13 -9.46 7.06
N ASP A 55 -18.72 -9.69 8.25
CA ASP A 55 -19.79 -8.86 8.79
C ASP A 55 -19.29 -7.44 9.07
N LEU A 56 -19.83 -6.49 8.33
CA LEU A 56 -19.46 -5.08 8.36
C LEU A 56 -19.84 -4.36 9.66
N SER A 57 -20.85 -4.84 10.37
CA SER A 57 -21.38 -4.14 11.54
C SER A 57 -20.36 -4.05 12.69
N ALA A 58 -19.52 -5.07 12.84
CA ALA A 58 -18.48 -5.09 13.85
C ALA A 58 -17.34 -4.10 13.55
N TYR A 59 -17.06 -3.84 12.26
CA TYR A 59 -16.03 -2.90 11.82
C TYR A 59 -16.46 -1.44 11.97
N VAL A 60 -17.69 -1.14 11.61
CA VAL A 60 -18.27 0.22 11.69
C VAL A 60 -18.29 0.72 13.15
N LYS A 61 -18.56 -0.16 14.11
CA LYS A 61 -18.65 0.19 15.54
C LYS A 61 -17.31 0.45 16.22
N SER A 62 -16.21 -0.05 15.69
CA SER A 62 -14.91 -0.04 16.39
C SER A 62 -13.88 0.94 15.83
N GLY A 63 -14.18 1.68 14.75
CA GLY A 63 -13.18 2.49 14.04
C GLY A 63 -12.00 1.66 13.50
N SER A 64 -12.22 0.37 13.24
CA SER A 64 -11.20 -0.66 13.12
C SER A 64 -10.67 -0.90 11.70
N PHE A 65 -11.02 -0.10 10.69
CA PHE A 65 -10.47 -0.28 9.34
C PHE A 65 -8.96 -0.15 9.30
N LYS A 66 -8.43 0.87 9.98
CA LYS A 66 -6.98 1.04 10.12
C LYS A 66 -6.34 -0.13 10.86
N GLU A 67 -6.97 -0.64 11.90
CA GLU A 67 -6.46 -1.78 12.66
C GLU A 67 -6.45 -3.05 11.84
N LYS A 68 -7.50 -3.30 11.05
CA LYS A 68 -7.55 -4.44 10.13
C LYS A 68 -6.55 -4.33 8.99
N ALA A 69 -6.36 -3.14 8.46
CA ALA A 69 -5.31 -2.87 7.50
C ALA A 69 -3.93 -3.18 8.09
N LYS A 70 -3.67 -2.74 9.33
CA LYS A 70 -2.43 -3.06 10.05
C LYS A 70 -2.25 -4.55 10.28
N GLU A 71 -3.30 -5.29 10.63
CA GLU A 71 -3.24 -6.75 10.77
C GLU A 71 -2.85 -7.43 9.45
N SER A 72 -3.47 -7.01 8.35
CA SER A 72 -3.13 -7.53 7.01
C SER A 72 -1.68 -7.24 6.64
N LEU A 73 -1.23 -6.02 6.89
CA LEU A 73 0.16 -5.62 6.65
C LEU A 73 1.14 -6.35 7.58
N SER A 74 0.73 -6.66 8.81
CA SER A 74 1.58 -7.41 9.75
C SER A 74 1.90 -8.81 9.25
N LYS A 75 0.95 -9.46 8.59
CA LYS A 75 1.17 -10.77 7.96
C LYS A 75 2.17 -10.70 6.82
N ILE A 76 2.10 -9.62 6.04
CA ILE A 76 3.05 -9.35 4.95
C ILE A 76 4.42 -8.98 5.52
N ALA A 77 4.45 -8.15 6.56
CA ALA A 77 5.68 -7.73 7.21
C ALA A 77 6.53 -8.93 7.67
N LYS A 78 5.90 -9.96 8.23
CA LYS A 78 6.60 -11.19 8.63
C LYS A 78 7.36 -11.89 7.51
N GLN A 79 6.89 -11.74 6.27
CA GLN A 79 7.57 -12.32 5.10
C GLN A 79 8.80 -11.51 4.70
N ILE A 80 8.81 -10.22 5.02
CA ILE A 80 9.84 -9.27 4.61
C ILE A 80 10.90 -9.06 5.72
N GLU A 81 10.52 -9.17 6.99
CA GLU A 81 11.38 -8.93 8.16
C GLU A 81 12.69 -9.71 8.14
N THR A 82 12.70 -10.89 7.53
CA THR A 82 13.92 -11.69 7.40
C THR A 82 14.88 -11.17 6.33
N GLU A 83 14.41 -10.31 5.44
CA GLU A 83 15.17 -9.84 4.27
C GLU A 83 15.63 -8.38 4.39
N VAL A 84 15.18 -7.65 5.40
CA VAL A 84 15.48 -6.23 5.57
C VAL A 84 15.83 -5.90 7.03
N SER A 85 16.39 -4.72 7.27
CA SER A 85 16.76 -4.28 8.64
C SER A 85 15.54 -3.86 9.46
N LYS A 86 14.49 -3.34 8.80
CA LYS A 86 13.31 -2.80 9.48
C LYS A 86 12.10 -2.77 8.58
N VAL A 87 10.95 -3.10 9.14
CA VAL A 87 9.65 -2.94 8.49
C VAL A 87 8.78 -1.99 9.32
N ASN A 88 8.30 -0.93 8.70
CA ASN A 88 7.29 -0.03 9.26
C ASN A 88 5.93 -0.39 8.67
N ILE A 89 4.89 -0.40 9.52
CA ILE A 89 3.51 -0.68 9.11
C ILE A 89 2.70 0.59 9.32
N VAL A 90 2.10 1.08 8.24
CA VAL A 90 1.34 2.33 8.23
C VAL A 90 -0.03 2.10 7.60
N ALA A 91 -1.06 2.54 8.28
CA ALA A 91 -2.42 2.60 7.76
C ALA A 91 -2.95 4.03 7.93
N GLU A 92 -3.37 4.64 6.85
CA GLU A 92 -3.88 6.02 6.83
C GLU A 92 -5.24 6.09 6.14
N ASP A 93 -6.03 7.09 6.49
CA ASP A 93 -7.26 7.43 5.79
C ASP A 93 -7.01 8.63 4.88
N GLY A 94 -7.63 8.65 3.71
CA GLY A 94 -7.55 9.80 2.83
C GLY A 94 -7.53 9.45 1.35
N ASP A 95 -7.04 10.37 0.54
CA ASP A 95 -6.78 10.12 -0.87
C ASP A 95 -5.54 9.22 -1.00
N PRO A 96 -5.65 8.06 -1.63
CA PRO A 96 -4.54 7.11 -1.69
C PRO A 96 -3.24 7.69 -2.25
N ALA A 97 -3.30 8.44 -3.33
CA ALA A 97 -2.10 9.02 -3.93
C ALA A 97 -1.46 10.07 -3.02
N ASP A 98 -2.27 10.95 -2.41
CA ASP A 98 -1.78 11.98 -1.49
C ASP A 98 -1.12 11.35 -0.27
N GLU A 99 -1.74 10.33 0.33
CA GLU A 99 -1.19 9.64 1.50
C GLU A 99 0.09 8.86 1.18
N ILE A 100 0.21 8.30 -0.01
CA ILE A 100 1.46 7.69 -0.48
C ILE A 100 2.59 8.73 -0.52
N LEU A 101 2.32 9.89 -1.12
CA LEU A 101 3.31 10.97 -1.23
C LEU A 101 3.71 11.56 0.13
N ILE A 102 2.72 11.77 1.01
CA ILE A 102 2.94 12.26 2.39
C ILE A 102 3.78 11.26 3.18
N THR A 103 3.43 9.98 3.10
CA THR A 103 4.13 8.91 3.82
C THR A 103 5.55 8.75 3.30
N ALA A 104 5.76 8.81 1.98
CA ALA A 104 7.10 8.76 1.39
C ALA A 104 8.01 9.86 1.95
N LYS A 105 7.49 11.09 2.06
CA LYS A 105 8.20 12.21 2.65
C LYS A 105 8.48 12.01 4.14
N LYS A 106 7.47 11.58 4.89
CA LYS A 106 7.56 11.36 6.35
C LYS A 106 8.61 10.32 6.72
N TYR A 107 8.70 9.25 5.94
CA TYR A 107 9.67 8.16 6.15
C TYR A 107 10.97 8.34 5.38
N GLU A 108 11.13 9.49 4.71
CA GLU A 108 12.34 9.81 3.91
C GLU A 108 12.66 8.70 2.90
N SER A 109 11.63 8.21 2.22
CA SER A 109 11.77 7.12 1.27
C SER A 109 12.60 7.52 0.05
N ASP A 110 13.49 6.65 -0.38
CA ASP A 110 14.29 6.81 -1.61
C ASP A 110 13.51 6.39 -2.85
N ILE A 111 12.57 5.46 -2.67
CA ILE A 111 11.78 4.92 -3.76
C ILE A 111 10.37 4.55 -3.27
N ILE A 112 9.39 4.83 -4.12
CA ILE A 112 7.99 4.40 -3.96
C ILE A 112 7.74 3.22 -4.90
N ILE A 113 7.15 2.14 -4.42
CA ILE A 113 6.81 0.96 -5.20
C ILE A 113 5.29 0.81 -5.19
N VAL A 114 4.69 0.82 -6.37
CA VAL A 114 3.25 0.72 -6.55
C VAL A 114 2.90 -0.30 -7.64
N GLY A 115 1.76 -0.95 -7.52
CA GLY A 115 1.21 -1.73 -8.62
C GLY A 115 0.78 -0.81 -9.76
N TYR A 116 0.78 -1.31 -10.99
CA TYR A 116 0.38 -0.50 -12.16
C TYR A 116 -1.09 -0.10 -12.16
N LYS A 117 -1.94 -0.84 -11.44
CA LYS A 117 -3.35 -0.54 -11.16
C LYS A 117 -3.78 -1.17 -9.84
N GLY A 118 -4.87 -0.68 -9.26
CA GLY A 118 -5.52 -1.30 -8.11
C GLY A 118 -6.76 -2.09 -8.53
N TYR A 119 -7.85 -1.95 -7.77
CA TYR A 119 -9.13 -2.60 -8.04
C TYR A 119 -10.00 -1.87 -9.08
N GLY A 120 -9.57 -0.73 -9.60
CA GLY A 120 -10.30 0.03 -10.60
C GLY A 120 -10.42 -0.71 -11.93
N LYS A 121 -11.42 -0.29 -12.75
CA LYS A 121 -11.66 -0.85 -14.08
C LYS A 121 -10.92 -0.04 -15.15
N GLU A 122 -9.64 0.21 -14.96
CA GLU A 122 -8.84 0.87 -15.98
C GLU A 122 -8.59 -0.09 -17.16
N GLY A 123 -8.48 0.49 -18.36
CA GLY A 123 -8.07 -0.25 -19.54
C GLY A 123 -6.66 -0.83 -19.36
N ARG A 124 -6.40 -1.99 -19.96
CA ARG A 124 -5.12 -2.71 -19.81
C ARG A 124 -3.87 -1.95 -20.23
N PHE A 125 -4.02 -0.85 -20.96
CA PHE A 125 -2.93 0.00 -21.44
C PHE A 125 -2.73 1.27 -20.61
N LEU A 126 -3.58 1.49 -19.60
CA LEU A 126 -3.55 2.68 -18.76
C LEU A 126 -3.03 2.33 -17.36
N LEU A 127 -2.30 3.25 -16.77
CA LEU A 127 -2.00 3.18 -15.35
C LEU A 127 -3.27 3.44 -14.53
N GLY A 128 -3.36 2.82 -13.37
CA GLY A 128 -4.40 3.17 -12.41
C GLY A 128 -4.31 4.64 -12.01
N SER A 129 -5.44 5.23 -11.63
CA SER A 129 -5.52 6.65 -11.25
C SER A 129 -4.57 7.03 -10.11
N VAL A 130 -4.44 6.18 -9.10
CA VAL A 130 -3.53 6.38 -7.97
C VAL A 130 -2.08 6.33 -8.46
N THR A 131 -1.72 5.31 -9.23
CA THR A 131 -0.38 5.14 -9.78
C THR A 131 0.03 6.31 -10.67
N ASP A 132 -0.86 6.74 -11.57
CA ASP A 132 -0.63 7.90 -12.44
C ASP A 132 -0.35 9.18 -11.62
N LYS A 133 -1.16 9.45 -10.61
CA LYS A 133 -0.99 10.62 -9.75
C LYS A 133 0.32 10.55 -8.95
N VAL A 134 0.67 9.39 -8.41
CA VAL A 134 1.95 9.19 -7.70
C VAL A 134 3.13 9.43 -8.62
N VAL A 135 3.14 8.84 -9.83
CA VAL A 135 4.23 9.03 -10.80
C VAL A 135 4.42 10.49 -11.18
N ARG A 136 3.33 11.24 -11.36
CA ARG A 136 3.37 12.65 -11.75
C ARG A 136 3.89 13.56 -10.64
N HIS A 137 3.64 13.23 -9.38
CA HIS A 137 3.88 14.14 -8.25
C HIS A 137 4.96 13.68 -7.27
N ALA A 138 5.51 12.49 -7.44
CA ALA A 138 6.58 12.01 -6.56
C ALA A 138 7.86 12.84 -6.71
N SER A 139 8.47 13.17 -5.58
CA SER A 139 9.79 13.81 -5.52
C SER A 139 10.94 12.81 -5.48
N VAL A 140 10.62 11.51 -5.46
CA VAL A 140 11.57 10.40 -5.42
C VAL A 140 11.27 9.43 -6.56
N SER A 141 12.14 8.46 -6.78
CA SER A 141 11.93 7.44 -7.80
C SER A 141 10.66 6.64 -7.54
N VAL A 142 9.96 6.26 -8.61
CA VAL A 142 8.77 5.42 -8.53
C VAL A 142 8.98 4.17 -9.38
N MET A 143 8.81 3.01 -8.75
CA MET A 143 8.79 1.73 -9.43
C MET A 143 7.34 1.29 -9.59
N VAL A 144 6.92 1.12 -10.83
CA VAL A 144 5.59 0.60 -11.18
C VAL A 144 5.69 -0.88 -11.50
N VAL A 145 4.99 -1.72 -10.77
CA VAL A 145 5.04 -3.18 -10.91
C VAL A 145 3.80 -3.69 -11.63
N ARG A 146 4.02 -4.50 -12.65
CA ARG A 146 2.96 -5.17 -13.43
C ARG A 146 2.72 -6.61 -13.00
#